data_773d3ad6d073ac352b51cda641f1a304
#
_entry.id   773d3ad6d073ac352b51cda641f1a304
#
_cell.length_a   1.000
_cell.length_b   1.000
_cell.length_c   1.000
_cell.angle_alpha   90.00
_cell.angle_beta   90.00
_cell.angle_gamma   90.00
#
_symmetry.space_group_name_H-M   'P 1'
#
loop_
_entity.id
_entity.type
_entity.pdbx_description
1 polymer ?
#
loop_
_entity_poly.entity_id
_entity_poly.type
_entity_poly.pdbx_seq_one_letter_code
_entity_poly.pdbx_strand_id
1 'polypeptide(L)'
;MKNVVVVGGRLQGLEALYLGSKAGMHTTLIDKDEAPIGQNFCNRFIHHDVLQYDKVILGILKEADFVLPALENQEALAALAHLRDTEGINLIYDEYAYGISSSKLRSDEAMAKLKMPVPCHHPQGKLPYIAKPSSMSGSEGVRKLNTQGEIAEFLKTH
;
A
#
# COMPACT_ATOMS: atom_id res chain seq x y z
N MET A 1 10.86 20.31 16.02
CA MET A 1 9.62 19.64 15.57
C MET A 1 10.02 18.66 14.48
N LYS A 2 9.56 17.42 14.53
CA LYS A 2 9.87 16.40 13.51
C LYS A 2 9.10 16.67 12.23
N ASN A 3 9.73 16.41 11.09
CA ASN A 3 9.12 16.54 9.76
C ASN A 3 8.82 15.16 9.18
N VAL A 4 7.58 14.91 8.80
CA VAL A 4 7.20 13.70 8.09
C VAL A 4 6.69 14.04 6.69
N VAL A 5 7.23 13.35 5.69
CA VAL A 5 6.71 13.38 4.32
C VAL A 5 5.87 12.14 4.10
N VAL A 6 4.60 12.31 3.78
CA VAL A 6 3.68 11.23 3.39
C VAL A 6 3.55 11.24 1.88
N VAL A 7 3.78 10.09 1.26
CA VAL A 7 3.62 9.90 -0.19
C VAL A 7 2.35 9.11 -0.46
N GLY A 8 1.36 9.75 -1.09
CA GLY A 8 0.01 9.23 -1.31
C GLY A 8 -1.00 9.78 -0.32
N GLY A 9 -2.04 10.46 -0.83
CA GLY A 9 -3.02 11.22 -0.04
C GLY A 9 -4.43 10.62 0.00
N ARG A 10 -4.58 9.31 -0.33
CA ARG A 10 -5.84 8.59 -0.17
C ARG A 10 -6.07 8.23 1.30
N LEU A 11 -6.90 7.24 1.60
CA LEU A 11 -7.33 6.94 2.96
C LEU A 11 -6.15 6.72 3.94
N GLN A 12 -5.20 5.87 3.57
CA GLN A 12 -4.01 5.61 4.41
C GLN A 12 -3.17 6.86 4.63
N GLY A 13 -3.01 7.69 3.59
CA GLY A 13 -2.30 8.96 3.67
C GLY A 13 -3.00 9.96 4.58
N LEU A 14 -4.32 10.08 4.48
CA LEU A 14 -5.12 10.91 5.38
C LEU A 14 -4.95 10.48 6.84
N GLU A 15 -5.01 9.19 7.13
CA GLU A 15 -4.80 8.66 8.48
C GLU A 15 -3.39 8.99 8.99
N ALA A 16 -2.36 8.79 8.16
CA ALA A 16 -0.97 9.09 8.50
C ALA A 16 -0.77 10.59 8.80
N LEU A 17 -1.33 11.48 7.97
CA LEU A 17 -1.26 12.93 8.15
C LEU A 17 -1.98 13.37 9.43
N TYR A 18 -3.16 12.83 9.70
CA TYR A 18 -3.90 13.10 10.92
C TYR A 18 -3.12 12.67 12.16
N LEU A 19 -2.58 11.46 12.18
CA LEU A 19 -1.78 10.94 13.30
C LEU A 19 -0.47 11.71 13.47
N GLY A 20 0.22 12.06 12.38
CA GLY A 20 1.42 12.89 12.42
C GLY A 20 1.15 14.26 13.01
N SER A 21 0.07 14.93 12.59
CA SER A 21 -0.38 16.20 13.15
C SER A 21 -0.70 16.09 14.65
N LYS A 22 -1.42 15.03 15.06
CA LYS A 22 -1.72 14.78 16.49
C LYS A 22 -0.47 14.52 17.32
N ALA A 23 0.57 13.94 16.72
CA ALA A 23 1.87 13.75 17.38
C ALA A 23 2.75 15.02 17.40
N GLY A 24 2.24 16.16 16.92
CA GLY A 24 2.97 17.42 16.87
C GLY A 24 4.07 17.48 15.81
N MET A 25 3.96 16.68 14.75
CA MET A 25 4.88 16.70 13.62
C MET A 25 4.45 17.73 12.58
N HIS A 26 5.41 18.27 11.83
CA HIS A 26 5.12 18.99 10.59
C HIS A 26 4.92 17.97 9.47
N THR A 27 3.75 17.99 8.82
CA THR A 27 3.36 17.02 7.82
C THR A 27 3.40 17.63 6.41
N THR A 28 4.10 16.97 5.49
CA THR A 28 4.09 17.30 4.06
C THR A 28 3.48 16.13 3.30
N LEU A 29 2.50 16.40 2.44
CA LEU A 29 1.92 15.43 1.53
C LEU A 29 2.49 15.61 0.13
N ILE A 30 2.95 14.52 -0.50
CA ILE A 30 3.26 14.45 -1.93
C ILE A 30 2.26 13.50 -2.57
N ASP A 31 1.51 13.97 -3.57
CA ASP A 31 0.59 13.15 -4.35
C ASP A 31 0.54 13.62 -5.80
N LYS A 32 0.35 12.67 -6.72
CA LYS A 32 0.17 12.96 -8.14
C LYS A 32 -1.24 13.46 -8.49
N ASP A 33 -2.23 13.21 -7.63
CA ASP A 33 -3.57 13.75 -7.78
C ASP A 33 -3.57 15.23 -7.35
N GLU A 34 -4.26 16.09 -8.10
CA GLU A 34 -4.31 17.54 -7.83
C GLU A 34 -5.07 17.88 -6.53
N ALA A 35 -6.02 17.04 -6.14
CA ALA A 35 -6.87 17.27 -4.97
C ALA A 35 -7.13 15.98 -4.18
N PRO A 36 -6.07 15.34 -3.61
CA PRO A 36 -6.24 14.15 -2.79
C PRO A 36 -6.96 14.49 -1.48
N ILE A 37 -7.73 13.53 -0.93
CA ILE A 37 -8.49 13.76 0.32
C ILE A 37 -7.59 14.21 1.48
N GLY A 38 -6.35 13.71 1.53
CA GLY A 38 -5.37 14.07 2.56
C GLY A 38 -4.88 15.53 2.51
N GLN A 39 -5.10 16.27 1.41
CA GLN A 39 -4.58 17.62 1.21
C GLN A 39 -4.96 18.59 2.34
N ASN A 40 -6.17 18.50 2.86
CA ASN A 40 -6.64 19.41 3.92
C ASN A 40 -6.15 19.02 5.31
N PHE A 41 -5.39 17.93 5.45
CA PHE A 41 -4.89 17.39 6.72
C PHE A 41 -3.37 17.51 6.87
N CYS A 42 -2.68 18.13 5.90
CA CYS A 42 -1.24 18.39 5.96
C CYS A 42 -0.93 19.87 6.16
N ASN A 43 0.29 20.16 6.67
CA ASN A 43 0.79 21.52 6.75
C ASN A 43 1.25 22.05 5.37
N ARG A 44 1.71 21.14 4.50
CA ARG A 44 2.16 21.45 3.15
C ARG A 44 1.73 20.38 2.18
N PHE A 45 1.09 20.76 1.08
CA PHE A 45 0.79 19.87 -0.05
C PHE A 45 1.70 20.16 -1.24
N ILE A 46 2.17 19.11 -1.89
CA ILE A 46 2.99 19.17 -3.11
C ILE A 46 2.35 18.23 -4.12
N HIS A 47 1.77 18.83 -5.17
CA HIS A 47 1.29 18.09 -6.33
C HIS A 47 2.47 17.62 -7.16
N HIS A 48 2.84 16.34 -7.07
CA HIS A 48 3.96 15.78 -7.82
C HIS A 48 3.86 14.24 -7.88
N ASP A 49 4.24 13.67 -9.02
CA ASP A 49 4.42 12.23 -9.15
C ASP A 49 5.81 11.84 -8.65
N VAL A 50 5.88 11.05 -7.60
CA VAL A 50 7.15 10.60 -7.01
C VAL A 50 8.01 9.77 -7.98
N LEU A 51 7.40 9.19 -9.03
CA LEU A 51 8.15 8.52 -10.11
C LEU A 51 8.93 9.48 -11.00
N GLN A 52 8.55 10.75 -11.01
CA GLN A 52 9.17 11.83 -11.80
C GLN A 52 9.94 12.80 -10.90
N TYR A 53 10.50 12.32 -9.78
CA TYR A 53 11.18 13.18 -8.83
C TYR A 53 12.32 13.97 -9.48
N ASP A 54 12.40 15.23 -9.12
CA ASP A 54 13.47 16.15 -9.48
C ASP A 54 14.36 16.47 -8.26
N LYS A 55 15.31 17.37 -8.43
CA LYS A 55 16.19 17.81 -7.34
C LYS A 55 15.45 18.46 -6.18
N VAL A 56 14.31 19.11 -6.44
CA VAL A 56 13.50 19.78 -5.40
C VAL A 56 12.80 18.73 -4.55
N ILE A 57 12.13 17.78 -5.20
CA ILE A 57 11.45 16.65 -4.50
C ILE A 57 12.47 15.82 -3.73
N LEU A 58 13.59 15.48 -4.33
CA LEU A 58 14.67 14.75 -3.66
C LEU A 58 15.18 15.52 -2.43
N GLY A 59 15.37 16.83 -2.52
CA GLY A 59 15.76 17.65 -1.37
C GLY A 59 14.76 17.58 -0.23
N ILE A 60 13.46 17.66 -0.53
CA ILE A 60 12.38 17.54 0.47
C ILE A 60 12.38 16.16 1.13
N LEU A 61 12.56 15.09 0.36
CA LEU A 61 12.64 13.73 0.89
C LEU A 61 13.86 13.52 1.79
N LYS A 62 15.02 14.11 1.43
CA LYS A 62 16.26 14.03 2.22
C LYS A 62 16.23 14.84 3.52
N GLU A 63 15.51 15.96 3.54
CA GLU A 63 15.36 16.81 4.72
C GLU A 63 14.30 16.28 5.70
N ALA A 64 13.50 15.31 5.30
CA ALA A 64 12.49 14.72 6.16
C ALA A 64 13.10 13.84 7.26
N ASP A 65 12.60 13.98 8.50
CA ASP A 65 12.94 13.01 9.56
C ASP A 65 12.41 11.62 9.21
N PHE A 66 11.27 11.54 8.51
CA PHE A 66 10.65 10.29 8.06
C PHE A 66 9.95 10.49 6.71
N VAL A 67 10.11 9.53 5.81
CA VAL A 67 9.32 9.40 4.58
C VAL A 67 8.43 8.18 4.72
N LEU A 68 7.11 8.39 4.70
CA LEU A 68 6.11 7.34 4.88
C LEU A 68 5.32 7.13 3.58
N PRO A 69 5.50 6.00 2.88
CA PRO A 69 4.66 5.66 1.74
C PRO A 69 3.28 5.19 2.23
N ALA A 70 2.23 5.87 1.78
CA ALA A 70 0.83 5.57 2.08
C ALA A 70 0.07 5.22 0.80
N LEU A 71 0.65 4.34 -0.01
CA LEU A 71 0.15 3.94 -1.32
C LEU A 71 0.51 2.47 -1.61
N GLU A 72 -0.23 1.84 -2.53
CA GLU A 72 -0.04 0.43 -2.91
C GLU A 72 0.57 0.28 -4.33
N ASN A 73 1.09 1.36 -4.92
CA ASN A 73 1.73 1.32 -6.23
C ASN A 73 3.15 0.76 -6.11
N GLN A 74 3.40 -0.41 -6.71
CA GLN A 74 4.68 -1.11 -6.60
C GLN A 74 5.84 -0.33 -7.23
N GLU A 75 5.62 0.38 -8.34
CA GLU A 75 6.65 1.19 -9.00
C GLU A 75 7.08 2.35 -8.10
N ALA A 76 6.11 3.05 -7.49
CA ALA A 76 6.40 4.14 -6.57
C ALA A 76 7.12 3.65 -5.29
N LEU A 77 6.70 2.50 -4.74
CA LEU A 77 7.39 1.88 -3.60
C LEU A 77 8.82 1.48 -3.95
N ALA A 78 9.05 0.88 -5.13
CA ALA A 78 10.39 0.53 -5.61
C ALA A 78 11.26 1.77 -5.84
N ALA A 79 10.70 2.86 -6.39
CA ALA A 79 11.42 4.11 -6.57
C ALA A 79 11.84 4.73 -5.22
N LEU A 80 10.95 4.74 -4.25
CA LEU A 80 11.27 5.22 -2.89
C LEU A 80 12.32 4.35 -2.21
N ALA A 81 12.24 3.01 -2.34
CA ALA A 81 13.25 2.09 -1.83
C ALA A 81 14.61 2.33 -2.49
N HIS A 82 14.65 2.55 -3.81
CA HIS A 82 15.85 2.92 -4.51
C HIS A 82 16.46 4.24 -3.97
N LEU A 83 15.63 5.26 -3.73
CA LEU A 83 16.09 6.52 -3.12
C LEU A 83 16.60 6.35 -1.68
N ARG A 84 16.03 5.44 -0.90
CA ARG A 84 16.60 5.06 0.40
C ARG A 84 18.03 4.54 0.24
N ASP A 85 18.23 3.64 -0.70
CA ASP A 85 19.51 2.93 -0.87
C ASP A 85 20.60 3.80 -1.52
N THR A 86 20.21 4.71 -2.43
CA THR A 86 21.16 5.56 -3.20
C THR A 86 21.34 6.95 -2.63
N GLU A 87 20.30 7.54 -2.05
CA GLU A 87 20.28 8.94 -1.61
C GLU A 87 20.16 9.09 -0.09
N GLY A 88 19.91 7.99 0.63
CA GLY A 88 19.87 7.96 2.08
C GLY A 88 18.63 8.61 2.69
N ILE A 89 17.47 8.63 1.98
CA ILE A 89 16.22 9.10 2.58
C ILE A 89 15.80 8.17 3.73
N ASN A 90 15.21 8.72 4.78
CA ASN A 90 14.75 7.93 5.92
C ASN A 90 13.35 7.34 5.63
N LEU A 91 13.31 6.30 4.81
CA LEU A 91 12.08 5.64 4.36
C LEU A 91 11.56 4.65 5.43
N ILE A 92 10.33 4.83 5.86
CA ILE A 92 9.61 3.92 6.77
C ILE A 92 8.84 2.89 5.93
N TYR A 93 9.55 1.86 5.46
CA TYR A 93 8.98 0.84 4.59
C TYR A 93 9.76 -0.48 4.74
N ASP A 94 9.03 -1.55 5.04
CA ASP A 94 9.55 -2.92 5.08
C ASP A 94 9.08 -3.66 3.83
N GLU A 95 9.98 -3.79 2.85
CA GLU A 95 9.70 -4.46 1.57
C GLU A 95 9.35 -5.94 1.74
N TYR A 96 9.98 -6.61 2.71
CA TYR A 96 9.73 -8.03 2.97
C TYR A 96 8.34 -8.23 3.56
N ALA A 97 7.99 -7.47 4.58
CA ALA A 97 6.65 -7.52 5.19
C ALA A 97 5.56 -7.13 4.19
N TYR A 98 5.80 -6.08 3.39
CA TYR A 98 4.87 -5.67 2.34
C TYR A 98 4.72 -6.74 1.26
N GLY A 99 5.81 -7.36 0.82
CA GLY A 99 5.81 -8.44 -0.16
C GLY A 99 4.97 -9.65 0.27
N ILE A 100 4.84 -9.90 1.58
CA ILE A 100 3.94 -10.91 2.13
C ILE A 100 2.50 -10.37 2.20
N SER A 101 2.29 -9.22 2.85
CA SER A 101 0.98 -8.69 3.17
C SER A 101 0.18 -8.21 1.95
N SER A 102 0.84 -7.76 0.89
CA SER A 102 0.21 -7.35 -0.36
C SER A 102 -0.35 -8.52 -1.19
N SER A 103 0.04 -9.75 -0.90
CA SER A 103 -0.45 -10.95 -1.58
C SER A 103 -1.24 -11.84 -0.62
N LYS A 104 -2.52 -12.08 -0.93
CA LYS A 104 -3.38 -12.96 -0.13
C LYS A 104 -2.83 -14.38 -0.03
N LEU A 105 -2.26 -14.90 -1.12
CA LEU A 105 -1.65 -16.23 -1.14
C LEU A 105 -0.42 -16.30 -0.23
N ARG A 106 0.50 -15.32 -0.33
CA ARG A 106 1.70 -15.27 0.52
C ARG A 106 1.34 -15.05 1.99
N SER A 107 0.30 -14.25 2.26
CA SER A 107 -0.21 -14.07 3.63
C SER A 107 -0.74 -15.37 4.20
N ASP A 108 -1.55 -16.10 3.43
CA ASP A 108 -2.11 -17.40 3.86
C ASP A 108 -0.99 -18.44 4.07
N GLU A 109 0.01 -18.49 3.19
CA GLU A 109 1.19 -19.34 3.36
C GLU A 109 2.00 -19.00 4.62
N ALA A 110 2.21 -17.72 4.89
CA ALA A 110 2.92 -17.26 6.09
C ALA A 110 2.15 -17.62 7.36
N MET A 111 0.84 -17.40 7.39
CA MET A 111 -0.03 -17.79 8.51
C MET A 111 -0.04 -19.30 8.72
N ALA A 112 -0.13 -20.09 7.65
CA ALA A 112 -0.11 -21.55 7.74
C ALA A 112 1.20 -22.09 8.34
N LYS A 113 2.35 -21.50 7.97
CA LYS A 113 3.67 -21.83 8.58
C LYS A 113 3.68 -21.53 10.08
N LEU A 114 2.96 -20.52 10.54
CA LEU A 114 2.81 -20.16 11.93
C LEU A 114 1.70 -20.97 12.64
N LYS A 115 1.12 -21.98 11.97
CA LYS A 115 -0.01 -22.78 12.46
C LYS A 115 -1.25 -21.97 12.82
N MET A 116 -1.43 -20.82 12.17
CA MET A 116 -2.63 -20.00 12.29
C MET A 116 -3.73 -20.54 11.37
N PRO A 117 -5.00 -20.38 11.73
CA PRO A 117 -6.11 -20.76 10.86
C PRO A 117 -6.08 -19.96 9.55
N VAL A 118 -6.17 -20.67 8.43
CA VAL A 118 -6.26 -20.09 7.09
C VAL A 118 -7.48 -20.64 6.35
N PRO A 119 -8.04 -19.91 5.39
CA PRO A 119 -9.12 -20.44 4.56
C PRO A 119 -8.70 -21.69 3.80
N CYS A 120 -9.60 -22.65 3.66
CA CYS A 120 -9.38 -23.79 2.77
C CYS A 120 -9.49 -23.34 1.31
N HIS A 121 -8.42 -23.52 0.55
CA HIS A 121 -8.41 -23.23 -0.87
C HIS A 121 -9.13 -24.32 -1.69
N HIS A 122 -9.62 -23.94 -2.87
CA HIS A 122 -10.11 -24.93 -3.86
C HIS A 122 -8.95 -25.83 -4.32
N PRO A 123 -9.17 -27.18 -4.43
CA PRO A 123 -10.43 -27.92 -4.27
C PRO A 123 -10.72 -28.45 -2.87
N GLN A 124 -9.86 -28.21 -1.86
CA GLN A 124 -9.94 -28.85 -0.55
C GLN A 124 -11.09 -28.31 0.34
N GLY A 125 -11.58 -27.11 0.04
CA GLY A 125 -12.68 -26.48 0.78
C GLY A 125 -14.06 -27.03 0.40
N LYS A 126 -15.11 -26.39 0.93
CA LYS A 126 -16.53 -26.69 0.63
C LYS A 126 -17.20 -25.45 0.06
N LEU A 127 -18.23 -25.65 -0.75
CA LEU A 127 -19.09 -24.57 -1.25
C LEU A 127 -19.79 -23.83 -0.07
N PRO A 128 -19.98 -22.52 -0.19
CA PRO A 128 -19.56 -21.67 -1.31
C PRO A 128 -18.08 -21.29 -1.23
N TYR A 129 -17.45 -21.06 -2.39
CA TYR A 129 -16.11 -20.46 -2.45
C TYR A 129 -16.19 -18.95 -2.67
N ILE A 130 -15.18 -18.26 -2.21
CA ILE A 130 -14.94 -16.85 -2.54
C ILE A 130 -13.71 -16.77 -3.44
N ALA A 131 -13.94 -16.44 -4.70
CA ALA A 131 -12.86 -16.12 -5.64
C ALA A 131 -12.49 -14.66 -5.52
N LYS A 132 -11.20 -14.37 -5.41
CA LYS A 132 -10.67 -13.00 -5.27
C LYS A 132 -9.29 -12.89 -5.92
N PRO A 133 -8.94 -11.75 -6.52
CA PRO A 133 -7.57 -11.50 -6.99
C PRO A 133 -6.58 -11.53 -5.83
N SER A 134 -5.38 -12.08 -6.06
CA SER A 134 -4.37 -12.20 -5.00
C SER A 134 -3.86 -10.85 -4.51
N SER A 135 -3.70 -9.87 -5.39
CA SER A 135 -3.01 -8.60 -5.12
C SER A 135 -3.88 -7.35 -5.24
N MET A 136 -5.20 -7.47 -5.41
CA MET A 136 -6.11 -6.30 -5.47
C MET A 136 -6.71 -6.00 -4.11
N SER A 137 -7.04 -4.72 -3.86
CA SER A 137 -7.69 -4.19 -2.65
C SER A 137 -9.13 -3.72 -2.93
N GLY A 138 -9.84 -3.26 -1.89
CA GLY A 138 -11.17 -2.66 -2.03
C GLY A 138 -12.29 -3.61 -2.48
N SER A 139 -12.12 -4.93 -2.31
CA SER A 139 -13.08 -5.96 -2.75
C SER A 139 -13.31 -6.00 -4.26
N GLU A 140 -12.48 -5.37 -5.05
CA GLU A 140 -12.56 -5.41 -6.50
C GLU A 140 -12.30 -6.83 -7.02
N GLY A 141 -13.12 -7.30 -7.95
CA GLY A 141 -13.02 -8.64 -8.54
C GLY A 141 -13.42 -9.80 -7.61
N VAL A 142 -13.96 -9.53 -6.42
CA VAL A 142 -14.44 -10.58 -5.51
C VAL A 142 -15.75 -11.19 -6.02
N ARG A 143 -15.80 -12.52 -6.13
CA ARG A 143 -16.98 -13.27 -6.54
C ARG A 143 -17.28 -14.40 -5.57
N LYS A 144 -18.56 -14.62 -5.27
CA LYS A 144 -19.03 -15.79 -4.55
C LYS A 144 -19.48 -16.86 -5.53
N LEU A 145 -18.91 -18.05 -5.42
CA LEU A 145 -19.20 -19.21 -6.26
C LEU A 145 -19.95 -20.26 -5.44
N ASN A 146 -21.22 -20.48 -5.77
CA ASN A 146 -22.12 -21.33 -4.97
C ASN A 146 -22.24 -22.74 -5.50
N THR A 147 -21.87 -22.99 -6.77
CA THR A 147 -22.01 -24.27 -7.46
C THR A 147 -20.71 -24.71 -8.16
N GLN A 148 -20.60 -26.02 -8.41
CA GLN A 148 -19.47 -26.55 -9.17
C GLN A 148 -19.46 -26.03 -10.63
N GLY A 149 -20.64 -25.76 -11.21
CA GLY A 149 -20.76 -25.16 -12.53
C GLY A 149 -20.16 -23.77 -12.61
N GLU A 150 -20.44 -22.92 -11.61
CA GLU A 150 -19.85 -21.57 -11.50
C GLU A 150 -18.33 -21.62 -11.33
N ILE A 151 -17.81 -22.59 -10.56
CA ILE A 151 -16.37 -22.80 -10.43
C ILE A 151 -15.75 -23.19 -11.77
N ALA A 152 -16.35 -24.15 -12.47
CA ALA A 152 -15.84 -24.62 -13.77
C ALA A 152 -15.84 -23.49 -14.84
N GLU A 153 -16.84 -22.64 -14.82
CA GLU A 153 -16.90 -21.45 -15.68
C GLU A 153 -15.83 -20.41 -15.30
N PHE A 154 -15.71 -20.13 -14.01
CA PHE A 154 -14.70 -19.19 -13.51
C PHE A 154 -13.28 -19.61 -13.90
N LEU A 155 -12.92 -20.89 -13.72
CA LEU A 155 -11.59 -21.43 -14.04
C LEU A 155 -11.27 -21.47 -15.54
N LYS A 156 -12.27 -21.34 -16.42
CA LYS A 156 -12.04 -21.20 -17.88
C LYS A 156 -11.63 -19.79 -18.29
N THR A 157 -11.97 -18.79 -17.48
CA THR A 157 -11.81 -17.37 -17.82
C THR A 157 -10.70 -16.69 -17.02
N HIS A 158 -10.14 -17.37 -16.04
CA HIS A 158 -9.10 -16.86 -15.10
C HIS A 158 -8.01 -17.90 -14.86
#